data_00affaace305641c498697ca93f197d0
#
_entry.id   00affaace305641c498697ca93f197d0
#
_cell.length_a   1.000
_cell.length_b   1.000
_cell.length_c   1.000
_cell.angle_alpha   90.00
_cell.angle_beta   90.00
_cell.angle_gamma   90.00
#
_symmetry.space_group_name_H-M   'P 1'
#
loop_
_entity.id
_entity.type
_entity.pdbx_description
1 polymer ?
#
loop_
_entity_poly.entity_id
_entity_poly.type
_entity_poly.pdbx_seq_one_letter_code
_entity_poly.pdbx_strand_id
1 'polypeptide(L)'
;MLWTGLLFYRAGFWIGLLTFQILIARLTDSSPLMLGLLSFFSTLPMLLVTPFGGVAADRFDRKHLTLLNQGGMGVAAGVISYMVITGRAESVTVIFGFALLFGVGMAFGIPLNQASVANSVPPEDLRSAVSINSIGLNLARIGGPALAGPILAIWGPGGSFVLWTVATLTGVLAISRITLRPYQPEQDTLGVWGRIRQGIDYVRERPTLIRALSLSAVVTLFGTSYMAILPVVAYKNLEGDDQTFTNLIMLIGLGAIVGAILAGSKWLPLNINTISWAAIAFGLGLGVFGMSDTVWQAAILVTWLGGVNFFNLTCLTTLVQMLAAEEKRGRIMSLLILAWGGLYPIGTLAIGVLGEVITTSNALLVFGLVLAASGTWSLTRPVVQTSK
;
A
#
# COMPACT_ATOMS: atom_id res chain seq x y z
N MET A 1 -20.57 10.33 -8.82
CA MET A 1 -20.30 11.08 -7.58
C MET A 1 -19.49 10.26 -6.57
N LEU A 2 -19.87 9.02 -6.16
CA LEU A 2 -19.05 8.23 -5.23
C LEU A 2 -17.63 7.99 -5.76
N TRP A 3 -17.50 7.53 -7.00
CA TRP A 3 -16.20 7.26 -7.61
C TRP A 3 -15.30 8.50 -7.65
N THR A 4 -15.85 9.65 -8.03
CA THR A 4 -15.09 10.92 -8.02
C THR A 4 -14.68 11.33 -6.62
N GLY A 5 -15.58 11.21 -5.62
CA GLY A 5 -15.23 11.48 -4.22
C GLY A 5 -14.12 10.59 -3.70
N LEU A 6 -14.19 9.29 -3.98
CA LEU A 6 -13.14 8.34 -3.60
C LEU A 6 -11.82 8.59 -4.36
N LEU A 7 -11.88 9.03 -5.62
CA LEU A 7 -10.69 9.37 -6.40
C LEU A 7 -9.94 10.56 -5.78
N PHE A 8 -10.65 11.65 -5.45
CA PHE A 8 -10.04 12.81 -4.79
C PHE A 8 -9.46 12.47 -3.42
N TYR A 9 -10.21 11.74 -2.59
CA TYR A 9 -9.71 11.28 -1.29
C TYR A 9 -8.42 10.45 -1.42
N ARG A 10 -8.37 9.53 -2.38
CA ARG A 10 -7.19 8.68 -2.64
C ARG A 10 -6.02 9.47 -3.23
N ALA A 11 -6.28 10.42 -4.10
CA ALA A 11 -5.24 11.33 -4.59
C ALA A 11 -4.64 12.11 -3.42
N GLY A 12 -5.49 12.68 -2.55
CA GLY A 12 -5.05 13.32 -1.31
C GLY A 12 -4.21 12.42 -0.43
N PHE A 13 -4.59 11.14 -0.29
CA PHE A 13 -3.80 10.14 0.43
C PHE A 13 -2.36 10.02 -0.12
N TRP A 14 -2.19 9.86 -1.43
CA TRP A 14 -0.87 9.74 -2.05
C TRP A 14 -0.06 11.02 -1.94
N ILE A 15 -0.72 12.19 -2.05
CA ILE A 15 -0.11 13.50 -1.82
C ILE A 15 0.42 13.59 -0.39
N GLY A 16 -0.41 13.26 0.61
CA GLY A 16 -0.02 13.29 2.02
C GLY A 16 1.15 12.37 2.33
N LEU A 17 1.10 11.12 1.84
CA LEU A 17 2.17 10.13 2.06
C LEU A 17 3.50 10.62 1.50
N LEU A 18 3.52 11.10 0.25
CA LEU A 18 4.69 11.68 -0.40
C LEU A 18 5.24 12.86 0.40
N THR A 19 4.36 13.77 0.82
CA THR A 19 4.75 15.00 1.54
C THR A 19 5.33 14.70 2.91
N PHE A 20 4.79 13.71 3.65
CA PHE A 20 5.38 13.26 4.91
C PHE A 20 6.78 12.71 4.72
N GLN A 21 7.02 11.92 3.68
CA GLN A 21 8.33 11.37 3.38
C GLN A 21 9.34 12.48 3.05
N ILE A 22 8.97 13.48 2.24
CA ILE A 22 9.81 14.63 1.93
C ILE A 22 10.12 15.44 3.19
N LEU A 23 9.11 15.71 4.01
CA LEU A 23 9.29 16.50 5.22
C LEU A 23 10.24 15.83 6.22
N ILE A 24 10.09 14.53 6.46
CA ILE A 24 11.02 13.77 7.31
C ILE A 24 12.41 13.71 6.70
N ALA A 25 12.52 13.47 5.37
CA ALA A 25 13.81 13.46 4.70
C ALA A 25 14.57 14.78 4.91
N ARG A 26 13.89 15.93 4.77
CA ARG A 26 14.49 17.26 4.99
C ARG A 26 14.88 17.51 6.44
N LEU A 27 14.06 17.11 7.40
CA LEU A 27 14.30 17.37 8.83
C LEU A 27 15.38 16.46 9.44
N THR A 28 15.66 15.33 8.81
CA THR A 28 16.55 14.30 9.37
C THR A 28 17.72 13.98 8.44
N ASP A 29 18.03 14.88 7.51
CA ASP A 29 19.06 14.66 6.49
C ASP A 29 18.93 13.30 5.81
N SER A 30 17.69 12.96 5.40
CA SER A 30 17.34 11.70 4.75
C SER A 30 17.81 10.45 5.52
N SER A 31 17.65 10.44 6.87
CA SER A 31 17.97 9.26 7.68
C SER A 31 17.09 8.07 7.28
N PRO A 32 17.67 6.93 6.88
CA PRO A 32 16.93 5.71 6.58
C PRO A 32 16.07 5.25 7.75
N LEU A 33 16.59 5.34 8.98
CA LEU A 33 15.86 4.97 10.19
C LEU A 33 14.61 5.82 10.38
N MET A 34 14.71 7.16 10.25
CA MET A 34 13.58 8.06 10.45
C MET A 34 12.49 7.86 9.39
N LEU A 35 12.88 7.60 8.15
CA LEU A 35 11.95 7.25 7.06
C LEU A 35 11.30 5.86 7.26
N GLY A 36 12.05 4.89 7.76
CA GLY A 36 11.54 3.59 8.18
C GLY A 36 10.52 3.71 9.32
N LEU A 37 10.82 4.51 10.34
CA LEU A 37 9.92 4.83 11.45
C LEU A 37 8.67 5.58 10.99
N LEU A 38 8.79 6.55 10.08
CA LEU A 38 7.64 7.23 9.49
C LEU A 38 6.68 6.24 8.85
N SER A 39 7.20 5.34 8.02
CA SER A 39 6.43 4.31 7.34
C SER A 39 5.83 3.31 8.33
N PHE A 40 6.59 2.95 9.37
CA PHE A 40 6.11 2.11 10.47
C PHE A 40 4.90 2.75 11.18
N PHE A 41 5.01 4.00 11.65
CA PHE A 41 3.92 4.69 12.33
C PHE A 41 2.72 4.94 11.42
N SER A 42 2.94 5.22 10.13
CA SER A 42 1.87 5.42 9.16
C SER A 42 1.08 4.14 8.83
N THR A 43 1.67 2.96 9.06
CA THR A 43 1.07 1.69 8.62
C THR A 43 0.78 0.73 9.77
N LEU A 44 1.41 0.89 10.94
CA LEU A 44 1.12 0.09 12.14
C LEU A 44 -0.37 0.05 12.51
N PRO A 45 -1.14 1.16 12.42
CA PRO A 45 -2.57 1.12 12.70
C PRO A 45 -3.35 0.17 11.77
N MET A 46 -2.89 -0.09 10.56
CA MET A 46 -3.55 -1.07 9.69
C MET A 46 -3.59 -2.47 10.33
N LEU A 47 -2.52 -2.87 11.01
CA LEU A 47 -2.49 -4.15 11.72
C LEU A 47 -3.44 -4.18 12.91
N LEU A 48 -3.46 -3.11 13.71
CA LEU A 48 -4.14 -3.06 14.98
C LEU A 48 -5.61 -2.65 14.88
N VAL A 49 -5.93 -1.73 13.96
CA VAL A 49 -7.21 -1.00 13.91
C VAL A 49 -8.14 -1.50 12.78
N THR A 50 -7.61 -2.02 11.67
CA THR A 50 -8.46 -2.47 10.54
C THR A 50 -9.55 -3.48 10.93
N PRO A 51 -9.33 -4.45 11.84
CA PRO A 51 -10.39 -5.35 12.28
C PRO A 51 -11.58 -4.62 12.91
N PHE A 52 -11.31 -3.54 13.67
CA PHE A 52 -12.35 -2.71 14.28
C PHE A 52 -13.08 -1.84 13.23
N GLY A 53 -12.35 -1.41 12.19
CA GLY A 53 -12.94 -0.69 11.03
C GLY A 53 -13.98 -1.54 10.29
N GLY A 54 -13.70 -2.83 10.12
CA GLY A 54 -14.65 -3.79 9.55
C GLY A 54 -15.90 -3.94 10.40
N VAL A 55 -15.73 -4.15 11.72
CA VAL A 55 -16.87 -4.25 12.67
C VAL A 55 -17.69 -2.96 12.71
N ALA A 56 -17.03 -1.80 12.66
CA ALA A 56 -17.72 -0.52 12.62
C ALA A 56 -18.55 -0.37 11.33
N ALA A 57 -17.99 -0.74 10.17
CA ALA A 57 -18.69 -0.72 8.89
C ALA A 57 -19.90 -1.67 8.83
N ASP A 58 -19.93 -2.69 9.68
CA ASP A 58 -21.02 -3.65 9.79
C ASP A 58 -22.10 -3.23 10.80
N ARG A 59 -21.78 -2.36 11.75
CA ARG A 59 -22.71 -1.96 12.82
C ARG A 59 -23.32 -0.57 12.65
N PHE A 60 -22.62 0.33 11.98
CA PHE A 60 -22.99 1.73 11.87
C PHE A 60 -23.26 2.11 10.40
N ASP A 61 -23.92 3.25 10.21
CA ASP A 61 -24.15 3.81 8.88
C ASP A 61 -22.83 4.11 8.17
N ARG A 62 -22.60 3.41 7.07
CA ARG A 62 -21.36 3.46 6.30
C ARG A 62 -21.08 4.84 5.72
N LYS A 63 -22.13 5.58 5.32
CA LYS A 63 -21.99 6.95 4.81
C LYS A 63 -21.48 7.88 5.91
N HIS A 64 -22.12 7.85 7.07
CA HIS A 64 -21.71 8.68 8.21
C HIS A 64 -20.28 8.36 8.65
N LEU A 65 -19.92 7.08 8.78
CA LEU A 65 -18.56 6.68 9.12
C LEU A 65 -17.54 7.12 8.07
N THR A 66 -17.87 7.00 6.77
CA THR A 66 -16.98 7.45 5.70
C THR A 66 -16.76 8.96 5.75
N LEU A 67 -17.84 9.74 5.94
CA LEU A 67 -17.76 11.20 6.07
C LEU A 67 -16.97 11.63 7.30
N LEU A 68 -17.19 10.97 8.45
CA LEU A 68 -16.45 11.23 9.69
C LEU A 68 -14.95 10.94 9.53
N ASN A 69 -14.62 9.76 8.96
CA ASN A 69 -13.23 9.36 8.73
C ASN A 69 -12.53 10.31 7.74
N GLN A 70 -13.12 10.55 6.57
CA GLN A 70 -12.53 11.43 5.57
C GLN A 70 -12.51 12.90 6.01
N GLY A 71 -13.56 13.37 6.70
CA GLY A 71 -13.62 14.71 7.28
C GLY A 71 -12.54 14.92 8.33
N GLY A 72 -12.38 13.96 9.26
CA GLY A 72 -11.30 13.97 10.25
C GLY A 72 -9.91 14.01 9.62
N MET A 73 -9.70 13.23 8.54
CA MET A 73 -8.45 13.26 7.77
C MET A 73 -8.23 14.61 7.07
N GLY A 74 -9.29 15.22 6.54
CA GLY A 74 -9.23 16.56 5.95
C GLY A 74 -8.87 17.64 6.98
N VAL A 75 -9.44 17.56 8.18
CA VAL A 75 -9.07 18.46 9.30
C VAL A 75 -7.62 18.25 9.71
N ALA A 76 -7.17 17.00 9.86
CA ALA A 76 -5.78 16.70 10.22
C ALA A 76 -4.82 17.21 9.15
N ALA A 77 -5.14 17.05 7.85
CA ALA A 77 -4.37 17.60 6.73
C ALA A 77 -4.31 19.13 6.78
N GLY A 78 -5.41 19.81 7.12
CA GLY A 78 -5.44 21.26 7.28
C GLY A 78 -4.58 21.75 8.45
N VAL A 79 -4.63 21.04 9.58
CA VAL A 79 -3.83 21.38 10.78
C VAL A 79 -2.33 21.21 10.50
N ILE A 80 -1.90 20.07 9.93
CA ILE A 80 -0.48 19.87 9.60
C ILE A 80 -0.02 20.88 8.53
N SER A 81 -0.88 21.20 7.55
CA SER A 81 -0.59 22.24 6.57
C SER A 81 -0.29 23.60 7.23
N TYR A 82 -1.18 24.04 8.13
CA TYR A 82 -1.01 25.27 8.89
C TYR A 82 0.28 25.26 9.71
N MET A 83 0.56 24.13 10.40
CA MET A 83 1.78 23.98 11.21
C MET A 83 3.04 24.06 10.37
N VAL A 84 3.07 23.44 9.18
CA VAL A 84 4.22 23.47 8.27
C VAL A 84 4.42 24.88 7.70
N ILE A 85 3.36 25.56 7.25
CA ILE A 85 3.42 26.92 6.70
C ILE A 85 3.90 27.93 7.75
N THR A 86 3.52 27.74 9.03
CA THR A 86 3.89 28.66 10.13
C THR A 86 5.19 28.27 10.84
N GLY A 87 5.93 27.26 10.35
CA GLY A 87 7.18 26.79 10.97
C GLY A 87 6.99 26.07 12.33
N ARG A 88 5.78 25.61 12.64
CA ARG A 88 5.47 24.90 13.90
C ARG A 88 5.61 23.38 13.81
N ALA A 89 5.83 22.84 12.62
CA ALA A 89 5.98 21.40 12.36
C ALA A 89 7.45 20.99 12.14
N GLU A 90 8.40 21.64 12.83
CA GLU A 90 9.83 21.31 12.73
C GLU A 90 10.24 20.12 13.61
N SER A 91 9.31 19.60 14.41
CA SER A 91 9.57 18.44 15.27
C SER A 91 9.18 17.12 14.59
N VAL A 92 10.13 16.20 14.50
CA VAL A 92 9.92 14.83 14.00
C VAL A 92 8.80 14.12 14.77
N THR A 93 8.69 14.35 16.10
CA THR A 93 7.65 13.78 16.95
C THR A 93 6.25 14.23 16.52
N VAL A 94 6.08 15.50 16.16
CA VAL A 94 4.80 16.03 15.66
C VAL A 94 4.42 15.34 14.36
N ILE A 95 5.38 15.17 13.45
CA ILE A 95 5.14 14.51 12.15
C ILE A 95 4.77 13.04 12.36
N PHE A 96 5.45 12.32 13.26
CA PHE A 96 5.09 10.94 13.60
C PHE A 96 3.69 10.84 14.22
N GLY A 97 3.27 11.81 15.03
CA GLY A 97 1.91 11.89 15.55
C GLY A 97 0.87 11.99 14.44
N PHE A 98 1.10 12.87 13.45
CA PHE A 98 0.22 12.98 12.28
C PHE A 98 0.30 11.76 11.36
N ALA A 99 1.47 11.13 11.20
CA ALA A 99 1.63 9.89 10.46
C ALA A 99 0.85 8.73 11.10
N LEU A 100 0.86 8.63 12.42
CA LEU A 100 0.04 7.66 13.16
C LEU A 100 -1.46 7.92 12.96
N LEU A 101 -1.90 9.17 13.08
CA LEU A 101 -3.29 9.57 12.83
C LEU A 101 -3.70 9.25 11.38
N PHE A 102 -2.82 9.52 10.42
CA PHE A 102 -3.00 9.14 9.02
C PHE A 102 -3.19 7.62 8.87
N GLY A 103 -2.38 6.82 9.54
CA GLY A 103 -2.50 5.37 9.56
C GLY A 103 -3.82 4.87 10.15
N VAL A 104 -4.32 5.51 11.22
CA VAL A 104 -5.65 5.22 11.78
C VAL A 104 -6.74 5.53 10.76
N GLY A 105 -6.68 6.68 10.10
CA GLY A 105 -7.61 7.05 9.03
C GLY A 105 -7.61 6.04 7.88
N MET A 106 -6.44 5.51 7.49
CA MET A 106 -6.32 4.43 6.52
C MET A 106 -6.99 3.13 6.99
N ALA A 107 -6.71 2.72 8.22
CA ALA A 107 -7.20 1.46 8.77
C ALA A 107 -8.73 1.39 8.81
N PHE A 108 -9.40 2.51 9.07
CA PHE A 108 -10.86 2.63 8.94
C PHE A 108 -11.31 2.87 7.49
N GLY A 109 -10.59 3.68 6.74
CA GLY A 109 -10.97 4.11 5.39
C GLY A 109 -11.03 2.97 4.38
N ILE A 110 -10.10 2.01 4.44
CA ILE A 110 -10.04 0.89 3.48
C ILE A 110 -11.33 0.05 3.51
N PRO A 111 -11.76 -0.53 4.65
CA PRO A 111 -12.99 -1.32 4.69
C PRO A 111 -14.24 -0.49 4.42
N LEU A 112 -14.31 0.76 4.92
CA LEU A 112 -15.44 1.66 4.67
C LEU A 112 -15.60 1.98 3.18
N ASN A 113 -14.51 2.27 2.47
CA ASN A 113 -14.54 2.57 1.05
C ASN A 113 -14.95 1.35 0.22
N GLN A 114 -14.46 0.15 0.55
CA GLN A 114 -14.84 -1.10 -0.13
C GLN A 114 -16.33 -1.40 0.09
N ALA A 115 -16.81 -1.27 1.33
CA ALA A 115 -18.21 -1.47 1.66
C ALA A 115 -19.12 -0.43 0.97
N SER A 116 -18.69 0.82 0.89
CA SER A 116 -19.43 1.89 0.21
C SER A 116 -19.58 1.65 -1.29
N VAL A 117 -18.52 1.12 -1.95
CA VAL A 117 -18.59 0.74 -3.37
C VAL A 117 -19.60 -0.38 -3.58
N ALA A 118 -19.55 -1.43 -2.74
CA ALA A 118 -20.49 -2.54 -2.83
C ALA A 118 -21.96 -2.09 -2.64
N ASN A 119 -22.20 -1.14 -1.72
CA ASN A 119 -23.55 -0.63 -1.44
C ASN A 119 -24.06 0.43 -2.43
N SER A 120 -23.20 0.90 -3.33
CA SER A 120 -23.55 1.97 -4.27
C SER A 120 -24.27 1.48 -5.53
N VAL A 121 -24.21 0.17 -5.81
CA VAL A 121 -24.73 -0.45 -7.03
C VAL A 121 -25.57 -1.69 -6.71
N PRO A 122 -26.44 -2.13 -7.64
CA PRO A 122 -27.10 -3.44 -7.57
C PRO A 122 -26.08 -4.58 -7.63
N PRO A 123 -26.44 -5.79 -7.14
CA PRO A 123 -25.55 -6.96 -7.16
C PRO A 123 -25.02 -7.32 -8.56
N GLU A 124 -25.85 -7.16 -9.59
CA GLU A 124 -25.53 -7.41 -11.00
C GLU A 124 -24.42 -6.50 -11.52
N ASP A 125 -24.32 -5.27 -11.02
CA ASP A 125 -23.34 -4.26 -11.43
C ASP A 125 -22.08 -4.25 -10.56
N LEU A 126 -22.02 -5.07 -9.50
CA LEU A 126 -20.92 -5.08 -8.53
C LEU A 126 -19.56 -5.32 -9.19
N ARG A 127 -19.50 -6.21 -10.17
CA ARG A 127 -18.25 -6.51 -10.91
C ARG A 127 -17.73 -5.27 -11.65
N SER A 128 -18.61 -4.54 -12.30
CA SER A 128 -18.27 -3.30 -13.00
C SER A 128 -17.82 -2.21 -12.03
N ALA A 129 -18.54 -2.03 -10.92
CA ALA A 129 -18.20 -1.07 -9.87
C ALA A 129 -16.81 -1.34 -9.25
N VAL A 130 -16.49 -2.60 -8.98
CA VAL A 130 -15.17 -3.01 -8.45
C VAL A 130 -14.07 -2.74 -9.49
N SER A 131 -14.30 -3.00 -10.78
CA SER A 131 -13.34 -2.68 -11.85
C SER A 131 -13.08 -1.18 -11.95
N ILE A 132 -14.11 -0.35 -11.98
CA ILE A 132 -14.00 1.12 -12.00
C ILE A 132 -13.29 1.63 -10.74
N ASN A 133 -13.59 1.03 -9.58
CA ASN A 133 -12.92 1.35 -8.32
C ASN A 133 -11.41 1.05 -8.37
N SER A 134 -11.02 -0.06 -9.00
CA SER A 134 -9.61 -0.43 -9.18
C SER A 134 -8.87 0.53 -10.12
N ILE A 135 -9.54 0.99 -11.19
CA ILE A 135 -9.00 2.04 -12.07
C ILE A 135 -8.76 3.32 -11.26
N GLY A 136 -9.73 3.73 -10.43
CA GLY A 136 -9.59 4.92 -9.58
C GLY A 136 -8.44 4.82 -8.58
N LEU A 137 -8.18 3.63 -8.01
CA LEU A 137 -7.03 3.39 -7.13
C LEU A 137 -5.70 3.64 -7.84
N ASN A 138 -5.53 3.09 -9.05
CA ASN A 138 -4.30 3.25 -9.83
C ASN A 138 -4.14 4.67 -10.36
N LEU A 139 -5.23 5.30 -10.81
CA LEU A 139 -5.21 6.69 -11.25
C LEU A 139 -4.80 7.65 -10.12
N ALA A 140 -5.31 7.45 -8.90
CA ALA A 140 -4.93 8.24 -7.73
C ALA A 140 -3.46 8.06 -7.35
N ARG A 141 -2.91 6.84 -7.49
CA ARG A 141 -1.49 6.55 -7.19
C ARG A 141 -0.52 7.32 -8.09
N ILE A 142 -0.86 7.49 -9.36
CA ILE A 142 -0.05 8.26 -10.32
C ILE A 142 -0.40 9.75 -10.22
N GLY A 143 -1.68 10.05 -10.24
CA GLY A 143 -2.18 11.42 -10.26
C GLY A 143 -1.89 12.20 -8.98
N GLY A 144 -1.86 11.54 -7.81
CA GLY A 144 -1.51 12.18 -6.54
C GLY A 144 -0.10 12.80 -6.59
N PRO A 145 0.95 11.99 -6.77
CA PRO A 145 2.32 12.50 -6.93
C PRO A 145 2.48 13.49 -8.10
N ALA A 146 1.82 13.22 -9.24
CA ALA A 146 1.88 14.11 -10.40
C ALA A 146 1.35 15.51 -10.09
N LEU A 147 0.31 15.62 -9.27
CA LEU A 147 -0.22 16.91 -8.81
C LEU A 147 0.64 17.51 -7.68
N ALA A 148 1.21 16.68 -6.82
CA ALA A 148 2.03 17.13 -5.69
C ALA A 148 3.36 17.74 -6.16
N GLY A 149 4.01 17.17 -7.18
CA GLY A 149 5.35 17.60 -7.63
C GLY A 149 5.44 19.10 -7.96
N PRO A 150 4.62 19.63 -8.89
CA PRO A 150 4.63 21.07 -9.18
C PRO A 150 4.28 21.95 -7.97
N ILE A 151 3.35 21.49 -7.12
CA ILE A 151 2.97 22.23 -5.91
C ILE A 151 4.12 22.27 -4.90
N LEU A 152 4.82 21.15 -4.72
CA LEU A 152 6.01 21.05 -3.88
C LEU A 152 7.13 22.00 -4.37
N ALA A 153 7.35 22.05 -5.69
CA ALA A 153 8.36 22.92 -6.29
C ALA A 153 8.07 24.40 -6.07
N ILE A 154 6.77 24.81 -6.10
CA ILE A 154 6.38 26.23 -6.02
C ILE A 154 6.11 26.66 -4.58
N TRP A 155 5.38 25.85 -3.80
CA TRP A 155 4.87 26.20 -2.46
C TRP A 155 5.40 25.30 -1.35
N GLY A 156 6.30 24.39 -1.66
CA GLY A 156 6.91 23.49 -0.69
C GLY A 156 5.93 22.49 -0.05
N PRO A 157 6.35 21.80 1.02
CA PRO A 157 5.52 20.78 1.70
C PRO A 157 4.20 21.33 2.26
N GLY A 158 4.19 22.59 2.73
CA GLY A 158 2.98 23.24 3.23
C GLY A 158 1.89 23.33 2.16
N GLY A 159 2.26 23.77 0.95
CA GLY A 159 1.35 23.84 -0.20
C GLY A 159 0.83 22.45 -0.62
N SER A 160 1.68 21.45 -0.55
CA SER A 160 1.28 20.06 -0.84
C SER A 160 0.26 19.53 0.19
N PHE A 161 0.41 19.84 1.47
CA PHE A 161 -0.60 19.53 2.48
C PHE A 161 -1.91 20.32 2.29
N VAL A 162 -1.86 21.57 1.80
CA VAL A 162 -3.08 22.30 1.37
C VAL A 162 -3.79 21.54 0.26
N LEU A 163 -3.04 21.08 -0.75
CA LEU A 163 -3.62 20.30 -1.85
C LEU A 163 -4.27 19.01 -1.33
N TRP A 164 -3.64 18.30 -0.40
CA TRP A 164 -4.25 17.12 0.27
C TRP A 164 -5.55 17.50 0.98
N THR A 165 -5.57 18.60 1.73
CA THR A 165 -6.77 19.10 2.44
C THR A 165 -7.90 19.37 1.44
N VAL A 166 -7.62 20.10 0.37
CA VAL A 166 -8.61 20.45 -0.67
C VAL A 166 -9.13 19.19 -1.35
N ALA A 167 -8.25 18.26 -1.74
CA ALA A 167 -8.66 17.01 -2.36
C ALA A 167 -9.56 16.18 -1.43
N THR A 168 -9.20 16.06 -0.16
CA THR A 168 -10.00 15.30 0.83
C THR A 168 -11.35 15.95 1.07
N LEU A 169 -11.42 17.27 1.27
CA LEU A 169 -12.68 17.98 1.47
C LEU A 169 -13.58 17.94 0.22
N THR A 170 -13.00 18.01 -0.98
CA THR A 170 -13.74 17.79 -2.23
C THR A 170 -14.35 16.37 -2.26
N GLY A 171 -13.59 15.36 -1.82
CA GLY A 171 -14.08 14.00 -1.65
C GLY A 171 -15.26 13.92 -0.68
N VAL A 172 -15.15 14.55 0.50
CA VAL A 172 -16.20 14.62 1.52
C VAL A 172 -17.47 15.28 0.94
N LEU A 173 -17.33 16.42 0.25
CA LEU A 173 -18.46 17.11 -0.37
C LEU A 173 -19.14 16.25 -1.45
N ALA A 174 -18.39 15.51 -2.25
CA ALA A 174 -18.97 14.60 -3.24
C ALA A 174 -19.73 13.45 -2.59
N ILE A 175 -19.18 12.84 -1.52
CA ILE A 175 -19.80 11.71 -0.81
C ILE A 175 -21.01 12.18 0.01
N SER A 176 -21.02 13.39 0.56
CA SER A 176 -22.16 13.90 1.32
C SER A 176 -23.44 13.97 0.49
N ARG A 177 -23.32 14.18 -0.84
CA ARG A 177 -24.43 14.32 -1.78
C ARG A 177 -25.00 13.03 -2.34
N ILE A 178 -24.44 11.86 -1.97
CA ILE A 178 -24.93 10.56 -2.42
C ILE A 178 -25.80 9.89 -1.34
N THR A 179 -26.74 9.06 -1.79
CA THR A 179 -27.45 8.13 -0.92
C THR A 179 -26.87 6.73 -1.12
N LEU A 180 -26.41 6.09 -0.06
CA LEU A 180 -26.03 4.69 -0.07
C LEU A 180 -27.26 3.85 0.29
N ARG A 181 -27.35 2.63 -0.23
CA ARG A 181 -28.40 1.69 0.14
C ARG A 181 -28.28 1.32 1.61
N PRO A 182 -29.41 1.13 2.33
CA PRO A 182 -29.37 0.62 3.68
C PRO A 182 -28.64 -0.73 3.72
N TYR A 183 -27.71 -0.85 4.63
CA TYR A 183 -27.00 -2.12 4.86
C TYR A 183 -27.76 -2.93 5.90
N GLN A 184 -28.01 -4.21 5.59
CA GLN A 184 -28.50 -5.16 6.57
C GLN A 184 -27.28 -5.94 7.08
N PRO A 185 -26.99 -5.90 8.39
CA PRO A 185 -25.87 -6.63 8.96
C PRO A 185 -26.07 -8.14 8.75
N GLU A 186 -25.09 -8.80 8.17
CA GLU A 186 -25.03 -10.26 8.19
C GLU A 186 -24.75 -10.71 9.63
N GLN A 187 -25.57 -11.58 10.17
CA GLN A 187 -25.37 -12.14 11.52
C GLN A 187 -24.22 -13.15 11.48
N ASP A 188 -22.99 -12.67 11.59
CA ASP A 188 -21.83 -13.53 11.73
C ASP A 188 -21.58 -13.83 13.21
N THR A 189 -21.73 -15.09 13.57
CA THR A 189 -21.55 -15.61 14.94
C THR A 189 -20.08 -15.80 15.33
N LEU A 190 -19.15 -15.72 14.36
CA LEU A 190 -17.72 -15.94 14.59
C LEU A 190 -17.00 -14.59 14.77
N GLY A 191 -16.42 -14.37 15.93
CA GLY A 191 -15.53 -13.22 16.15
C GLY A 191 -14.27 -13.27 15.24
N VAL A 192 -13.57 -12.14 15.11
CA VAL A 192 -12.36 -11.98 14.28
C VAL A 192 -11.34 -13.10 14.50
N TRP A 193 -11.06 -13.44 15.74
CA TRP A 193 -10.10 -14.50 16.11
C TRP A 193 -10.54 -15.89 15.67
N GLY A 194 -11.85 -16.20 15.72
CA GLY A 194 -12.39 -17.47 15.23
C GLY A 194 -12.21 -17.62 13.72
N ARG A 195 -12.42 -16.53 12.96
CA ARG A 195 -12.20 -16.51 11.50
C ARG A 195 -10.73 -16.73 11.14
N ILE A 196 -9.81 -16.05 11.84
CA ILE A 196 -8.36 -16.20 11.64
C ILE A 196 -7.93 -17.64 11.92
N ARG A 197 -8.34 -18.21 13.07
CA ARG A 197 -7.99 -19.59 13.44
C ARG A 197 -8.46 -20.60 12.40
N GLN A 198 -9.74 -20.52 11.99
CA GLN A 198 -10.27 -21.41 10.96
C GLN A 198 -9.58 -21.24 9.59
N GLY A 199 -9.13 -20.01 9.26
CA GLY A 199 -8.33 -19.76 8.07
C GLY A 199 -6.96 -20.43 8.15
N ILE A 200 -6.28 -20.34 9.30
CA ILE A 200 -4.98 -20.98 9.55
C ILE A 200 -5.09 -22.50 9.47
N ASP A 201 -6.09 -23.10 10.11
CA ASP A 201 -6.30 -24.55 10.10
C ASP A 201 -6.52 -25.06 8.68
N TYR A 202 -7.33 -24.34 7.87
CA TYR A 202 -7.56 -24.67 6.47
C TYR A 202 -6.29 -24.59 5.62
N VAL A 203 -5.45 -23.58 5.85
CA VAL A 203 -4.20 -23.36 5.11
C VAL A 203 -3.16 -24.42 5.46
N ARG A 204 -3.07 -24.86 6.72
CA ARG A 204 -2.10 -25.86 7.18
C ARG A 204 -2.19 -27.20 6.43
N GLU A 205 -3.37 -27.55 5.96
CA GLU A 205 -3.61 -28.78 5.21
C GLU A 205 -3.27 -28.66 3.71
N ARG A 206 -2.89 -27.44 3.25
CA ARG A 206 -2.72 -27.13 1.82
C ARG A 206 -1.35 -26.53 1.52
N PRO A 207 -0.34 -27.35 1.16
CA PRO A 207 1.04 -26.89 0.96
C PRO A 207 1.18 -25.74 -0.05
N THR A 208 0.37 -25.73 -1.11
CA THR A 208 0.40 -24.66 -2.13
C THR A 208 -0.10 -23.32 -1.55
N LEU A 209 -1.12 -23.33 -0.67
CA LEU A 209 -1.59 -22.12 0.02
C LEU A 209 -0.56 -21.61 1.03
N ILE A 210 0.09 -22.51 1.78
CA ILE A 210 1.20 -22.13 2.69
C ILE A 210 2.28 -21.42 1.88
N ARG A 211 2.72 -21.99 0.75
CA ARG A 211 3.75 -21.40 -0.11
C ARG A 211 3.33 -20.02 -0.63
N ALA A 212 2.08 -19.89 -1.13
CA ALA A 212 1.58 -18.62 -1.64
C ALA A 212 1.53 -17.54 -0.55
N LEU A 213 1.03 -17.86 0.65
CA LEU A 213 0.98 -16.93 1.77
C LEU A 213 2.37 -16.59 2.32
N SER A 214 3.27 -17.58 2.42
CA SER A 214 4.66 -17.35 2.84
C SER A 214 5.39 -16.47 1.84
N LEU A 215 5.23 -16.71 0.54
CA LEU A 215 5.84 -15.88 -0.49
C LEU A 215 5.27 -14.45 -0.48
N SER A 216 3.95 -14.31 -0.25
CA SER A 216 3.32 -13.00 -0.06
C SER A 216 3.90 -12.25 1.14
N ALA A 217 4.10 -12.95 2.26
CA ALA A 217 4.71 -12.40 3.46
C ALA A 217 6.13 -11.89 3.19
N VAL A 218 6.96 -12.69 2.51
CA VAL A 218 8.35 -12.33 2.18
C VAL A 218 8.40 -11.18 1.16
N VAL A 219 7.56 -11.20 0.13
CA VAL A 219 7.46 -10.09 -0.86
C VAL A 219 7.07 -8.79 -0.16
N THR A 220 6.17 -8.84 0.81
CA THR A 220 5.79 -7.65 1.57
C THR A 220 6.90 -7.16 2.47
N LEU A 221 7.47 -8.06 3.27
CA LEU A 221 8.49 -7.73 4.27
C LEU A 221 9.79 -7.23 3.64
N PHE A 222 10.27 -7.89 2.60
CA PHE A 222 11.56 -7.61 1.98
C PHE A 222 11.46 -6.93 0.61
N GLY A 223 10.41 -7.18 -0.14
CA GLY A 223 10.22 -6.61 -1.47
C GLY A 223 9.65 -5.19 -1.41
N THR A 224 8.44 -5.04 -0.86
CA THR A 224 7.71 -3.75 -0.94
C THR A 224 8.28 -2.67 -0.03
N SER A 225 8.99 -3.05 1.03
CA SER A 225 9.48 -2.14 2.08
C SER A 225 10.53 -1.12 1.61
N TYR A 226 11.15 -1.33 0.43
CA TYR A 226 12.09 -0.35 -0.16
C TYR A 226 11.46 1.02 -0.38
N MET A 227 10.14 1.08 -0.56
CA MET A 227 9.42 2.33 -0.75
C MET A 227 9.58 3.29 0.45
N ALA A 228 9.84 2.77 1.65
CA ALA A 228 10.07 3.59 2.84
C ALA A 228 11.36 4.40 2.74
N ILE A 229 12.42 3.82 2.18
CA ILE A 229 13.75 4.46 2.06
C ILE A 229 14.04 5.01 0.66
N LEU A 230 13.03 5.02 -0.22
CA LEU A 230 13.16 5.59 -1.56
C LEU A 230 13.62 7.07 -1.55
N PRO A 231 13.19 7.94 -0.59
CA PRO A 231 13.74 9.29 -0.48
C PRO A 231 15.24 9.29 -0.26
N VAL A 232 15.81 8.34 0.51
CA VAL A 232 17.26 8.25 0.73
C VAL A 232 17.99 8.01 -0.60
N VAL A 233 17.48 7.09 -1.41
CA VAL A 233 18.04 6.85 -2.75
C VAL A 233 17.96 8.12 -3.60
N ALA A 234 16.82 8.80 -3.61
CA ALA A 234 16.64 10.02 -4.42
C ALA A 234 17.57 11.15 -3.99
N TYR A 235 17.68 11.42 -2.69
CA TYR A 235 18.42 12.58 -2.20
C TYR A 235 19.92 12.31 -1.99
N LYS A 236 20.30 11.11 -1.46
CA LYS A 236 21.70 10.81 -1.13
C LYS A 236 22.43 10.04 -2.23
N ASN A 237 21.81 8.99 -2.79
CA ASN A 237 22.51 8.17 -3.78
C ASN A 237 22.54 8.84 -5.16
N LEU A 238 21.44 9.51 -5.53
CA LEU A 238 21.30 10.17 -6.85
C LEU A 238 21.58 11.67 -6.80
N GLU A 239 21.86 12.23 -5.62
CA GLU A 239 22.05 13.69 -5.40
C GLU A 239 20.90 14.53 -6.00
N GLY A 240 19.69 13.96 -6.00
CA GLY A 240 18.50 14.55 -6.60
C GLY A 240 17.74 15.45 -5.62
N ASP A 241 16.57 15.89 -6.07
CA ASP A 241 15.67 16.78 -5.37
C ASP A 241 14.27 16.16 -5.17
N ASP A 242 13.32 16.96 -4.66
CA ASP A 242 11.93 16.55 -4.47
C ASP A 242 11.27 16.11 -5.79
N GLN A 243 11.66 16.73 -6.92
CA GLN A 243 11.14 16.36 -8.23
C GLN A 243 11.67 14.98 -8.65
N THR A 244 12.94 14.69 -8.38
CA THR A 244 13.55 13.37 -8.61
C THR A 244 12.80 12.31 -7.82
N PHE A 245 12.57 12.51 -6.52
CA PHE A 245 11.82 11.60 -5.68
C PHE A 245 10.37 11.39 -6.18
N THR A 246 9.69 12.49 -6.52
CA THR A 246 8.31 12.44 -7.03
C THR A 246 8.23 11.67 -8.36
N ASN A 247 9.19 11.89 -9.26
CA ASN A 247 9.26 11.17 -10.52
C ASN A 247 9.49 9.67 -10.32
N LEU A 248 10.33 9.26 -9.37
CA LEU A 248 10.54 7.85 -9.05
C LEU A 248 9.23 7.19 -8.56
N ILE A 249 8.46 7.85 -7.71
CA ILE A 249 7.15 7.33 -7.26
C ILE A 249 6.16 7.21 -8.43
N MET A 250 6.11 8.19 -9.33
CA MET A 250 5.27 8.12 -10.52
C MET A 250 5.65 6.93 -11.41
N LEU A 251 6.96 6.70 -11.60
CA LEU A 251 7.48 5.59 -12.39
C LEU A 251 7.17 4.22 -11.77
N ILE A 252 7.19 4.09 -10.44
CA ILE A 252 6.67 2.90 -9.73
C ILE A 252 5.20 2.67 -10.13
N GLY A 253 4.40 3.73 -10.14
CA GLY A 253 2.98 3.65 -10.52
C GLY A 253 2.77 3.21 -11.97
N LEU A 254 3.57 3.73 -12.90
CA LEU A 254 3.54 3.31 -14.31
C LEU A 254 3.94 1.85 -14.47
N GLY A 255 5.02 1.43 -13.82
CA GLY A 255 5.43 0.02 -13.77
C GLY A 255 4.32 -0.88 -13.22
N ALA A 256 3.67 -0.45 -12.13
CA ALA A 256 2.58 -1.19 -11.50
C ALA A 256 1.39 -1.45 -12.45
N ILE A 257 1.06 -0.50 -13.33
CA ILE A 257 0.03 -0.71 -14.36
C ILE A 257 0.45 -1.83 -15.32
N VAL A 258 1.69 -1.78 -15.81
CA VAL A 258 2.23 -2.82 -16.72
C VAL A 258 2.21 -4.18 -16.02
N GLY A 259 2.68 -4.26 -14.79
CA GLY A 259 2.67 -5.49 -13.99
C GLY A 259 1.28 -6.06 -13.76
N ALA A 260 0.29 -5.21 -13.47
CA ALA A 260 -1.10 -5.64 -13.30
C ALA A 260 -1.72 -6.16 -14.63
N ILE A 261 -1.41 -5.51 -15.76
CA ILE A 261 -1.86 -5.97 -17.09
C ILE A 261 -1.25 -7.33 -17.42
N LEU A 262 0.07 -7.51 -17.19
CA LEU A 262 0.76 -8.77 -17.42
C LEU A 262 0.20 -9.90 -16.55
N ALA A 263 -0.12 -9.62 -15.29
CA ALA A 263 -0.73 -10.58 -14.37
C ALA A 263 -2.14 -11.05 -14.83
N GLY A 264 -2.89 -10.17 -15.51
CA GLY A 264 -4.19 -10.50 -16.09
C GLY A 264 -4.13 -11.13 -17.47
N SER A 265 -2.94 -11.19 -18.10
CA SER A 265 -2.75 -11.70 -19.44
C SER A 265 -2.73 -13.25 -19.46
N LYS A 266 -3.07 -13.82 -20.63
CA LYS A 266 -2.96 -15.27 -20.86
C LYS A 266 -1.55 -15.72 -21.25
N TRP A 267 -0.60 -14.80 -21.37
CA TRP A 267 0.76 -15.10 -21.83
C TRP A 267 1.61 -15.81 -20.76
N LEU A 268 1.33 -15.53 -19.49
CA LEU A 268 2.05 -16.12 -18.39
C LEU A 268 1.10 -17.05 -17.59
N PRO A 269 1.49 -18.31 -17.34
CA PRO A 269 0.65 -19.22 -16.58
C PRO A 269 0.55 -18.76 -15.11
N LEU A 270 -0.67 -18.68 -14.59
CA LEU A 270 -0.90 -18.36 -13.20
C LEU A 270 -0.66 -19.60 -12.33
N ASN A 271 0.55 -19.72 -11.83
CA ASN A 271 0.95 -20.79 -10.91
C ASN A 271 2.04 -20.29 -9.94
N ILE A 272 2.30 -21.06 -8.90
CA ILE A 272 3.25 -20.68 -7.85
C ILE A 272 4.69 -20.53 -8.37
N ASN A 273 5.08 -21.25 -9.42
CA ASN A 273 6.42 -21.16 -10.00
C ASN A 273 6.62 -19.83 -10.73
N THR A 274 5.63 -19.39 -11.51
CA THR A 274 5.67 -18.06 -12.17
C THR A 274 5.82 -16.95 -11.15
N ILE A 275 5.09 -17.04 -10.03
CA ILE A 275 5.17 -16.08 -8.93
C ILE A 275 6.55 -16.14 -8.25
N SER A 276 7.11 -17.34 -8.08
CA SER A 276 8.45 -17.53 -7.51
C SER A 276 9.53 -16.91 -8.40
N TRP A 277 9.45 -17.09 -9.72
CA TRP A 277 10.35 -16.42 -10.66
C TRP A 277 10.24 -14.90 -10.63
N ALA A 278 9.02 -14.39 -10.50
CA ALA A 278 8.81 -12.96 -10.35
C ALA A 278 9.38 -12.44 -9.00
N ALA A 279 9.31 -13.22 -7.91
CA ALA A 279 9.94 -12.86 -6.65
C ALA A 279 11.48 -12.83 -6.76
N ILE A 280 12.09 -13.78 -7.49
CA ILE A 280 13.53 -13.77 -7.80
C ILE A 280 13.90 -12.52 -8.58
N ALA A 281 13.16 -12.23 -9.66
CA ALA A 281 13.37 -11.05 -10.50
C ALA A 281 13.22 -9.74 -9.72
N PHE A 282 12.27 -9.68 -8.79
CA PHE A 282 12.10 -8.55 -7.87
C PHE A 282 13.31 -8.39 -6.95
N GLY A 283 13.76 -9.47 -6.33
CA GLY A 283 14.90 -9.45 -5.41
C GLY A 283 16.20 -9.04 -6.11
N LEU A 284 16.50 -9.59 -7.28
CA LEU A 284 17.66 -9.21 -8.08
C LEU A 284 17.58 -7.74 -8.53
N GLY A 285 16.41 -7.32 -9.02
CA GLY A 285 16.18 -5.92 -9.39
C GLY A 285 16.36 -4.95 -8.21
N LEU A 286 15.93 -5.36 -7.00
CA LEU A 286 16.10 -4.54 -5.79
C LEU A 286 17.57 -4.38 -5.40
N GLY A 287 18.36 -5.45 -5.49
CA GLY A 287 19.82 -5.40 -5.26
C GLY A 287 20.52 -4.47 -6.26
N VAL A 288 20.18 -4.59 -7.56
CA VAL A 288 20.74 -3.71 -8.60
C VAL A 288 20.28 -2.25 -8.41
N PHE A 289 19.03 -2.04 -8.00
CA PHE A 289 18.53 -0.68 -7.70
C PHE A 289 19.32 0.01 -6.58
N GLY A 290 19.73 -0.73 -5.56
CA GLY A 290 20.60 -0.21 -4.49
C GLY A 290 21.96 0.27 -4.99
N MET A 291 22.41 -0.17 -6.17
CA MET A 291 23.70 0.19 -6.79
C MET A 291 23.56 1.29 -7.87
N SER A 292 22.39 1.90 -8.00
CA SER A 292 22.16 2.95 -9.01
C SER A 292 22.86 4.25 -8.64
N ASP A 293 23.70 4.76 -9.53
CA ASP A 293 24.46 6.01 -9.37
C ASP A 293 23.90 7.16 -10.23
N THR A 294 22.93 6.87 -11.11
CA THR A 294 22.34 7.85 -12.01
C THR A 294 20.82 7.79 -11.99
N VAL A 295 20.18 8.95 -12.17
CA VAL A 295 18.72 9.09 -12.17
C VAL A 295 18.06 8.20 -13.22
N TRP A 296 18.63 8.05 -14.42
CA TRP A 296 18.07 7.23 -15.49
C TRP A 296 18.12 5.74 -15.17
N GLN A 297 19.20 5.24 -14.55
CA GLN A 297 19.30 3.84 -14.08
C GLN A 297 18.23 3.57 -13.01
N ALA A 298 18.15 4.45 -12.02
CA ALA A 298 17.13 4.35 -10.97
C ALA A 298 15.70 4.40 -11.55
N ALA A 299 15.46 5.26 -12.55
CA ALA A 299 14.16 5.38 -13.22
C ALA A 299 13.73 4.07 -13.90
N ILE A 300 14.62 3.44 -14.66
CA ILE A 300 14.35 2.14 -15.31
C ILE A 300 14.09 1.06 -14.26
N LEU A 301 14.98 0.97 -13.27
CA LEU A 301 14.90 -0.06 -12.23
C LEU A 301 13.67 0.11 -11.33
N VAL A 302 13.33 1.31 -10.92
CA VAL A 302 12.16 1.56 -10.10
C VAL A 302 10.86 1.28 -10.86
N THR A 303 10.82 1.55 -12.16
CA THR A 303 9.69 1.17 -13.03
C THR A 303 9.56 -0.36 -13.10
N TRP A 304 10.68 -1.06 -13.29
CA TRP A 304 10.72 -2.53 -13.23
C TRP A 304 10.23 -3.06 -11.88
N LEU A 305 10.76 -2.52 -10.76
CA LEU A 305 10.37 -2.94 -9.41
C LEU A 305 8.87 -2.73 -9.16
N GLY A 306 8.32 -1.60 -9.60
CA GLY A 306 6.88 -1.34 -9.55
C GLY A 306 6.08 -2.39 -10.33
N GLY A 307 6.53 -2.71 -11.52
CA GLY A 307 5.90 -3.72 -12.38
C GLY A 307 5.91 -5.11 -11.76
N VAL A 308 7.06 -5.58 -11.33
CA VAL A 308 7.21 -6.92 -10.75
C VAL A 308 6.50 -7.04 -9.40
N ASN A 309 6.52 -5.99 -8.58
CA ASN A 309 5.78 -5.95 -7.31
C ASN A 309 4.27 -6.14 -7.54
N PHE A 310 3.69 -5.36 -8.45
CA PHE A 310 2.25 -5.45 -8.74
C PHE A 310 1.86 -6.71 -9.49
N PHE A 311 2.73 -7.24 -10.32
CA PHE A 311 2.57 -8.58 -10.91
C PHE A 311 2.47 -9.64 -9.81
N ASN A 312 3.44 -9.67 -8.87
CA ASN A 312 3.42 -10.60 -7.73
C ASN A 312 2.15 -10.45 -6.89
N LEU A 313 1.80 -9.22 -6.53
CA LEU A 313 0.63 -8.90 -5.72
C LEU A 313 -0.66 -9.42 -6.36
N THR A 314 -0.83 -9.16 -7.65
CA THR A 314 -2.02 -9.57 -8.42
C THR A 314 -2.07 -11.09 -8.58
N CYS A 315 -0.95 -11.71 -8.98
CA CYS A 315 -0.88 -13.15 -9.17
C CYS A 315 -1.08 -13.92 -7.85
N LEU A 316 -0.47 -13.47 -6.74
CA LEU A 316 -0.67 -14.06 -5.40
C LEU A 316 -2.12 -13.97 -4.95
N THR A 317 -2.73 -12.78 -5.10
CA THR A 317 -4.15 -12.59 -4.75
C THR A 317 -5.04 -13.53 -5.55
N THR A 318 -4.85 -13.58 -6.85
CA THR A 318 -5.66 -14.41 -7.76
C THR A 318 -5.44 -15.90 -7.48
N LEU A 319 -4.19 -16.34 -7.31
CA LEU A 319 -3.88 -17.74 -7.01
C LEU A 319 -4.51 -18.18 -5.69
N VAL A 320 -4.38 -17.37 -4.64
CA VAL A 320 -4.99 -17.65 -3.33
C VAL A 320 -6.51 -17.73 -3.43
N GLN A 321 -7.15 -16.84 -4.20
CA GLN A 321 -8.59 -16.87 -4.44
C GLN A 321 -9.04 -18.13 -5.20
N MET A 322 -8.25 -18.60 -6.16
CA MET A 322 -8.54 -19.80 -6.94
C MET A 322 -8.36 -21.11 -6.14
N LEU A 323 -7.36 -21.14 -5.24
CA LEU A 323 -7.07 -22.30 -4.39
C LEU A 323 -8.01 -22.41 -3.17
N ALA A 324 -8.65 -21.32 -2.82
CA ALA A 324 -9.57 -21.25 -1.69
C ALA A 324 -10.95 -21.77 -2.07
N ALA A 325 -11.50 -22.72 -1.29
CA ALA A 325 -12.90 -23.09 -1.41
C ALA A 325 -13.82 -21.87 -1.19
N GLU A 326 -14.93 -21.81 -1.92
CA GLU A 326 -15.82 -20.63 -1.94
C GLU A 326 -16.25 -20.20 -0.52
N GLU A 327 -16.63 -21.16 0.32
CA GLU A 327 -17.07 -20.96 1.71
C GLU A 327 -15.92 -20.45 2.64
N LYS A 328 -14.67 -20.69 2.29
CA LYS A 328 -13.49 -20.33 3.09
C LYS A 328 -12.72 -19.15 2.51
N ARG A 329 -13.06 -18.71 1.28
CA ARG A 329 -12.32 -17.67 0.52
C ARG A 329 -12.15 -16.38 1.32
N GLY A 330 -13.19 -15.90 1.97
CA GLY A 330 -13.11 -14.67 2.78
C GLY A 330 -12.11 -14.78 3.94
N ARG A 331 -12.04 -15.95 4.61
CA ARG A 331 -11.11 -16.17 5.73
C ARG A 331 -9.65 -16.23 5.27
N ILE A 332 -9.40 -16.85 4.13
CA ILE A 332 -8.05 -16.97 3.57
C ILE A 332 -7.59 -15.62 3.02
N MET A 333 -8.48 -14.85 2.39
CA MET A 333 -8.20 -13.49 1.97
C MET A 333 -7.89 -12.57 3.15
N SER A 334 -8.53 -12.77 4.31
CA SER A 334 -8.17 -12.03 5.53
C SER A 334 -6.75 -12.33 6.01
N LEU A 335 -6.28 -13.60 5.88
CA LEU A 335 -4.88 -13.94 6.18
C LEU A 335 -3.90 -13.28 5.21
N LEU A 336 -4.25 -13.20 3.93
CA LEU A 336 -3.43 -12.51 2.93
C LEU A 336 -3.33 -11.00 3.22
N ILE A 337 -4.45 -10.37 3.58
CA ILE A 337 -4.48 -8.95 3.97
C ILE A 337 -3.67 -8.72 5.26
N LEU A 338 -3.75 -9.64 6.22
CA LEU A 338 -2.95 -9.59 7.44
C LEU A 338 -1.45 -9.73 7.15
N ALA A 339 -1.07 -10.62 6.21
CA ALA A 339 0.32 -10.73 5.77
C ALA A 339 0.83 -9.41 5.16
N TRP A 340 0.02 -8.70 4.38
CA TRP A 340 0.41 -7.41 3.82
C TRP A 340 0.42 -6.29 4.85
N GLY A 341 -0.73 -6.05 5.50
CA GLY A 341 -0.88 -4.96 6.46
C GLY A 341 -0.07 -5.13 7.73
N GLY A 342 0.19 -6.39 8.14
CA GLY A 342 0.93 -6.69 9.36
C GLY A 342 2.45 -6.73 9.19
N LEU A 343 2.94 -7.22 8.06
CA LEU A 343 4.38 -7.36 7.84
C LEU A 343 5.02 -6.13 7.20
N TYR A 344 4.27 -5.33 6.48
CA TYR A 344 4.79 -4.11 5.85
C TYR A 344 5.41 -3.13 6.88
N PRO A 345 4.75 -2.78 8.00
CA PRO A 345 5.38 -1.93 9.03
C PRO A 345 6.70 -2.50 9.55
N ILE A 346 6.74 -3.81 9.79
CA ILE A 346 7.96 -4.49 10.27
C ILE A 346 9.07 -4.38 9.23
N GLY A 347 8.75 -4.61 7.96
CA GLY A 347 9.71 -4.51 6.86
C GLY A 347 10.26 -3.10 6.67
N THR A 348 9.41 -2.08 6.76
CA THR A 348 9.84 -0.68 6.64
C THR A 348 10.74 -0.24 7.79
N LEU A 349 10.46 -0.69 9.01
CA LEU A 349 11.35 -0.47 10.15
C LEU A 349 12.67 -1.22 9.98
N ALA A 350 12.63 -2.49 9.58
CA ALA A 350 13.81 -3.32 9.40
C ALA A 350 14.76 -2.77 8.32
N ILE A 351 14.23 -2.35 7.16
CA ILE A 351 15.06 -1.74 6.11
C ILE A 351 15.61 -0.38 6.53
N GLY A 352 14.83 0.41 7.30
CA GLY A 352 15.27 1.68 7.85
C GLY A 352 16.44 1.52 8.81
N VAL A 353 16.31 0.60 9.79
CA VAL A 353 17.40 0.25 10.74
C VAL A 353 18.62 -0.25 10.00
N LEU A 354 18.45 -1.19 9.08
CA LEU A 354 19.55 -1.76 8.34
C LEU A 354 20.26 -0.73 7.45
N GLY A 355 19.49 0.14 6.79
CA GLY A 355 20.03 1.23 5.97
C GLY A 355 20.82 2.26 6.76
N GLU A 356 20.47 2.48 8.02
CA GLU A 356 21.26 3.33 8.94
C GLU A 356 22.59 2.67 9.36
N VAL A 357 22.59 1.34 9.60
CA VAL A 357 23.75 0.61 10.13
C VAL A 357 24.77 0.25 9.04
N ILE A 358 24.31 -0.21 7.85
CA ILE A 358 25.20 -0.76 6.81
C ILE A 358 25.17 -0.02 5.49
N THR A 359 24.48 1.08 5.36
CA THR A 359 24.15 1.86 4.16
C THR A 359 22.86 1.39 3.46
N THR A 360 22.20 2.36 2.79
CA THR A 360 20.96 2.11 2.04
C THR A 360 21.16 1.10 0.91
N SER A 361 22.26 1.19 0.17
CA SER A 361 22.58 0.28 -0.94
C SER A 361 22.75 -1.17 -0.44
N ASN A 362 23.48 -1.37 0.64
CA ASN A 362 23.67 -2.69 1.23
C ASN A 362 22.38 -3.25 1.85
N ALA A 363 21.55 -2.40 2.45
CA ALA A 363 20.24 -2.81 2.97
C ALA A 363 19.31 -3.31 1.84
N LEU A 364 19.25 -2.59 0.72
CA LEU A 364 18.52 -2.99 -0.47
C LEU A 364 19.06 -4.31 -1.06
N LEU A 365 20.38 -4.49 -1.11
CA LEU A 365 21.01 -5.73 -1.56
C LEU A 365 20.64 -6.92 -0.65
N VAL A 366 20.73 -6.76 0.66
CA VAL A 366 20.36 -7.81 1.63
C VAL A 366 18.89 -8.20 1.49
N PHE A 367 17.99 -7.21 1.42
CA PHE A 367 16.57 -7.45 1.23
C PHE A 367 16.29 -8.14 -0.11
N GLY A 368 16.98 -7.73 -1.17
CA GLY A 368 16.90 -8.34 -2.49
C GLY A 368 17.36 -9.80 -2.49
N LEU A 369 18.49 -10.10 -1.84
CA LEU A 369 19.02 -11.46 -1.73
C LEU A 369 18.09 -12.39 -0.93
N VAL A 370 17.51 -11.92 0.18
CA VAL A 370 16.54 -12.70 0.96
C VAL A 370 15.29 -12.99 0.14
N LEU A 371 14.80 -12.00 -0.62
CA LEU A 371 13.66 -12.17 -1.50
C LEU A 371 13.96 -13.15 -2.65
N ALA A 372 15.10 -13.04 -3.30
CA ALA A 372 15.52 -13.96 -4.36
C ALA A 372 15.72 -15.38 -3.83
N ALA A 373 16.37 -15.54 -2.67
CA ALA A 373 16.54 -16.83 -2.03
C ALA A 373 15.20 -17.50 -1.68
N SER A 374 14.21 -16.73 -1.20
CA SER A 374 12.89 -17.27 -0.89
C SER A 374 12.12 -17.69 -2.15
N GLY A 375 12.25 -16.95 -3.25
CA GLY A 375 11.71 -17.36 -4.56
C GLY A 375 12.35 -18.68 -5.04
N THR A 376 13.68 -18.80 -4.94
CA THR A 376 14.43 -20.01 -5.28
C THR A 376 14.02 -21.19 -4.39
N TRP A 377 13.94 -20.97 -3.08
CA TRP A 377 13.45 -22.00 -2.14
C TRP A 377 12.02 -22.46 -2.50
N SER A 378 11.16 -21.54 -2.89
CA SER A 378 9.81 -21.87 -3.36
C SER A 378 9.83 -22.77 -4.60
N LEU A 379 10.74 -22.56 -5.56
CA LEU A 379 10.88 -23.40 -6.76
C LEU A 379 11.35 -24.83 -6.46
N THR A 380 12.17 -25.03 -5.42
CA THR A 380 12.67 -26.38 -5.05
C THR A 380 11.61 -27.27 -4.39
N ARG A 381 10.46 -26.73 -3.98
CA ARG A 381 9.40 -27.51 -3.37
C ARG A 381 8.47 -28.11 -4.44
N PRO A 382 8.12 -29.40 -4.33
CA PRO A 382 7.23 -30.02 -5.31
C PRO A 382 5.85 -29.34 -5.32
N VAL A 383 5.30 -29.17 -6.51
CA VAL A 383 3.93 -28.73 -6.67
C VAL A 383 3.03 -29.93 -6.37
N VAL A 384 2.45 -29.99 -5.19
CA VAL A 384 1.44 -30.98 -4.87
C VAL A 384 0.19 -30.61 -5.67
N GLN A 385 -0.05 -31.30 -6.78
CA GLN A 385 -1.33 -31.23 -7.47
C GLN A 385 -2.36 -31.83 -6.53
N THR A 386 -3.21 -31.00 -5.93
CA THR A 386 -4.44 -31.50 -5.30
C THR A 386 -5.29 -32.05 -6.45
N SER A 387 -5.33 -33.38 -6.59
CA SER A 387 -6.36 -34.04 -7.40
C SER A 387 -7.72 -33.47 -7.02
N LYS A 388 -8.48 -33.12 -8.03
CA LYS A 388 -9.85 -32.58 -7.94
C LYS A 388 -10.75 -33.46 -7.11
#